data_3c7738da00ccd7048bc28184ebbcac46
#
_entry.id   3c7738da00ccd7048bc28184ebbcac46
#
_cell.length_a   1.000
_cell.length_b   1.000
_cell.length_c   1.000
_cell.angle_alpha   90.00
_cell.angle_beta   90.00
_cell.angle_gamma   90.00
#
_symmetry.space_group_name_H-M   'P 1'
#
loop_
_entity.id
_entity.type
_entity.pdbx_description
1 polymer ?
#
loop_
_entity_poly.entity_id
_entity_poly.type
_entity_poly.pdbx_seq_one_letter_code
_entity_poly.pdbx_strand_id
1 'polypeptide(L)'
;MSVKPWDLLNPNSQFVVPEIAEKRYSICKECPEFIKATKQCKKCGCFMKFKTKLQAAECPIFKWKAEDPISNEEMEKIMTDNSATIFINIPSYKDPEIWKTVDNFIANAEFPDRIYFGITLHDENIDYNYQESIKRKNVQADCLIPGTIIGCQPARKNSHDKFYNNQDYYLNMDSHMRSIKNWDSEIIKAYNHAKNVYDIMVFTGYVPPYDVDTNGNDQIPDIDKNPTFFMSESNIKHFKNTLVPQFTPQYTNPDTDVLSPYVSGHFFFTEKEAIQKVPFSNDVAFTEEEPLMALRFFTAGINLVTPQKVFVYHRYGRPDRKLIWEEMPDKFYPQHNKSKSYFQNIIVKALNGSTDGLFDERSILDYEEYSGIRFSTGELEDRVVKGLPSGFIPD
;
A
#
# COMPACT_ATOMS: atom_id res chain seq x y z
N MET A 1 -13.91 -29.84 -16.22
CA MET A 1 -14.29 -28.71 -17.13
C MET A 1 -13.03 -27.91 -17.48
N SER A 2 -12.88 -27.44 -18.72
CA SER A 2 -11.70 -26.62 -19.06
C SER A 2 -11.89 -25.23 -18.50
N VAL A 3 -11.13 -24.90 -17.47
CA VAL A 3 -11.05 -23.55 -16.89
C VAL A 3 -10.52 -22.59 -17.94
N LYS A 4 -11.16 -21.43 -18.09
CA LYS A 4 -10.83 -20.40 -19.07
C LYS A 4 -10.15 -19.20 -18.37
N PRO A 5 -9.34 -18.38 -19.07
CA PRO A 5 -8.63 -17.24 -18.44
C PRO A 5 -9.53 -16.25 -17.69
N TRP A 6 -10.75 -16.06 -18.14
CA TRP A 6 -11.72 -15.17 -17.49
C TRP A 6 -12.39 -15.74 -16.24
N ASP A 7 -12.18 -17.03 -15.92
CA ASP A 7 -12.67 -17.61 -14.66
C ASP A 7 -11.96 -17.01 -13.44
N LEU A 8 -10.81 -16.37 -13.64
CA LEU A 8 -10.14 -15.57 -12.61
C LEU A 8 -10.92 -14.31 -12.19
N LEU A 9 -11.69 -13.75 -13.10
CA LEU A 9 -12.51 -12.55 -12.87
C LEU A 9 -13.92 -12.91 -12.39
N ASN A 10 -14.23 -14.20 -12.27
CA ASN A 10 -15.51 -14.65 -11.75
C ASN A 10 -15.47 -14.62 -10.22
N PRO A 11 -16.30 -13.80 -9.55
CA PRO A 11 -16.34 -13.70 -8.09
C PRO A 11 -16.66 -15.02 -7.37
N ASN A 12 -17.20 -16.02 -8.10
CA ASN A 12 -17.50 -17.34 -7.57
C ASN A 12 -16.37 -18.36 -7.83
N SER A 13 -15.25 -17.97 -8.43
CA SER A 13 -14.10 -18.86 -8.62
C SER A 13 -13.41 -19.14 -7.30
N GLN A 14 -13.20 -20.42 -7.02
CA GLN A 14 -12.43 -20.86 -5.85
C GLN A 14 -10.95 -21.00 -6.22
N PHE A 15 -10.09 -20.61 -5.31
CA PHE A 15 -8.64 -20.67 -5.49
C PHE A 15 -8.04 -21.72 -4.56
N VAL A 16 -6.88 -22.26 -4.95
CA VAL A 16 -6.07 -23.12 -4.08
C VAL A 16 -5.20 -22.24 -3.17
N VAL A 17 -4.74 -22.80 -2.06
CA VAL A 17 -3.75 -22.12 -1.20
C VAL A 17 -2.46 -21.83 -1.98
N PRO A 18 -1.71 -20.77 -1.61
CA PRO A 18 -0.51 -20.34 -2.34
C PRO A 18 0.50 -21.46 -2.58
N GLU A 19 0.73 -22.32 -1.59
CA GLU A 19 1.68 -23.43 -1.67
C GLU A 19 1.32 -24.44 -2.76
N ILE A 20 0.03 -24.74 -2.95
CA ILE A 20 -0.46 -25.62 -4.02
C ILE A 20 -0.32 -24.92 -5.38
N ALA A 21 -0.64 -23.62 -5.46
CA ALA A 21 -0.49 -22.85 -6.67
C ALA A 21 0.98 -22.81 -7.11
N GLU A 22 1.90 -22.55 -6.19
CA GLU A 22 3.34 -22.52 -6.46
C GLU A 22 3.88 -23.90 -6.87
N LYS A 23 3.49 -24.96 -6.19
CA LYS A 23 3.85 -26.33 -6.56
C LYS A 23 3.38 -26.67 -7.99
N ARG A 24 2.13 -26.33 -8.34
CA ARG A 24 1.61 -26.52 -9.69
C ARG A 24 2.39 -25.70 -10.72
N TYR A 25 2.70 -24.45 -10.40
CA TYR A 25 3.44 -23.56 -11.29
C TYR A 25 4.88 -24.01 -11.50
N SER A 26 5.55 -24.51 -10.46
CA SER A 26 6.90 -25.11 -10.56
C SER A 26 6.91 -26.32 -11.47
N ILE A 27 5.91 -27.20 -11.37
CA ILE A 27 5.73 -28.32 -12.30
C ILE A 27 5.56 -27.83 -13.75
N CYS A 28 4.84 -26.72 -13.94
CA CYS A 28 4.67 -26.12 -15.25
C CYS A 28 5.96 -25.53 -15.80
N LYS A 29 6.75 -24.79 -14.99
CA LYS A 29 8.04 -24.21 -15.41
C LYS A 29 9.04 -25.25 -15.93
N GLU A 30 9.02 -26.45 -15.38
CA GLU A 30 9.87 -27.58 -15.81
C GLU A 30 9.26 -28.38 -16.99
N CYS A 31 8.05 -28.05 -17.41
CA CYS A 31 7.35 -28.78 -18.46
C CYS A 31 7.83 -28.39 -19.87
N PRO A 32 8.09 -29.33 -20.80
CA PRO A 32 8.46 -29.03 -22.20
C PRO A 32 7.39 -28.23 -22.97
N GLU A 33 6.15 -28.28 -22.50
CA GLU A 33 5.03 -27.54 -23.08
C GLU A 33 4.94 -26.08 -22.57
N PHE A 34 5.80 -25.66 -21.63
CA PHE A 34 5.81 -24.31 -21.10
C PHE A 34 6.60 -23.36 -22.01
N ILE A 35 5.96 -22.28 -22.44
CA ILE A 35 6.58 -21.23 -23.23
C ILE A 35 7.15 -20.19 -22.25
N LYS A 36 8.47 -20.16 -22.08
CA LYS A 36 9.14 -19.28 -21.12
C LYS A 36 8.87 -17.80 -21.38
N ALA A 37 8.83 -17.40 -22.66
CA ALA A 37 8.66 -15.99 -23.06
C ALA A 37 7.28 -15.44 -22.70
N THR A 38 6.21 -16.25 -22.86
CA THR A 38 4.82 -15.80 -22.62
C THR A 38 4.23 -16.38 -21.33
N LYS A 39 4.98 -17.27 -20.63
CA LYS A 39 4.50 -18.01 -19.44
C LYS A 39 3.20 -18.80 -19.68
N GLN A 40 2.96 -19.20 -20.94
CA GLN A 40 1.80 -19.96 -21.38
C GLN A 40 2.11 -21.45 -21.59
N CYS A 41 1.09 -22.28 -21.54
CA CYS A 41 1.18 -23.68 -21.89
C CYS A 41 0.76 -23.90 -23.35
N LYS A 42 1.61 -24.53 -24.17
CA LYS A 42 1.30 -24.88 -25.57
C LYS A 42 0.07 -25.75 -25.73
N LYS A 43 -0.26 -26.61 -24.74
CA LYS A 43 -1.39 -27.53 -24.80
C LYS A 43 -2.75 -26.91 -24.53
N CYS A 44 -2.83 -25.94 -23.61
CA CYS A 44 -4.12 -25.31 -23.28
C CYS A 44 -4.18 -23.80 -23.60
N GLY A 45 -3.06 -23.18 -24.02
CA GLY A 45 -3.00 -21.78 -24.31
C GLY A 45 -3.10 -20.86 -23.08
N CYS A 46 -3.29 -21.44 -21.88
CA CYS A 46 -3.49 -20.67 -20.67
C CYS A 46 -2.19 -20.08 -20.14
N PHE A 47 -2.28 -18.88 -19.55
CA PHE A 47 -1.23 -18.30 -18.72
C PHE A 47 -1.13 -19.12 -17.43
N MET A 48 0.00 -19.80 -17.25
CA MET A 48 0.11 -20.79 -16.19
C MET A 48 0.16 -20.18 -14.80
N LYS A 49 0.72 -18.97 -14.65
CA LYS A 49 0.74 -18.22 -13.39
C LYS A 49 -0.68 -18.01 -12.81
N PHE A 50 -1.67 -17.90 -13.68
CA PHE A 50 -3.08 -17.73 -13.29
C PHE A 50 -3.82 -19.07 -13.18
N LYS A 51 -3.67 -19.95 -14.17
CA LYS A 51 -4.39 -21.22 -14.19
C LYS A 51 -4.08 -22.09 -12.97
N THR A 52 -2.82 -22.08 -12.50
CA THR A 52 -2.39 -22.90 -11.35
C THR A 52 -3.03 -22.48 -10.03
N LYS A 53 -3.54 -21.25 -9.95
CA LYS A 53 -4.24 -20.71 -8.76
C LYS A 53 -5.69 -21.20 -8.67
N LEU A 54 -6.34 -21.52 -9.78
CA LEU A 54 -7.75 -21.93 -9.78
C LEU A 54 -7.92 -23.36 -9.27
N GLN A 55 -8.82 -23.54 -8.29
CA GLN A 55 -9.07 -24.81 -7.64
C GLN A 55 -9.54 -25.89 -8.62
N ALA A 56 -10.55 -25.58 -9.43
CA ALA A 56 -11.12 -26.48 -10.42
C ALA A 56 -10.20 -26.71 -11.64
N ALA A 57 -9.03 -26.06 -11.70
CA ALA A 57 -8.10 -26.22 -12.79
C ALA A 57 -7.30 -27.52 -12.67
N GLU A 58 -7.02 -28.12 -13.83
CA GLU A 58 -6.17 -29.30 -13.94
C GLU A 58 -5.23 -29.18 -15.14
N CYS A 59 -4.11 -29.90 -15.11
CA CYS A 59 -3.19 -29.98 -16.22
C CYS A 59 -3.76 -30.81 -17.36
N PRO A 60 -3.82 -30.33 -18.63
CA PRO A 60 -4.37 -31.10 -19.75
C PRO A 60 -3.57 -32.35 -20.13
N ILE A 61 -2.36 -32.49 -19.59
CA ILE A 61 -1.50 -33.66 -19.73
C ILE A 61 -1.23 -34.35 -18.38
N PHE A 62 -2.15 -34.15 -17.42
CA PHE A 62 -2.25 -34.85 -16.13
C PHE A 62 -1.02 -34.72 -15.21
N LYS A 63 -0.22 -33.64 -15.33
CA LYS A 63 0.92 -33.39 -14.42
C LYS A 63 0.49 -32.91 -13.03
N TRP A 64 -0.69 -32.32 -12.91
CA TRP A 64 -1.37 -31.96 -11.67
C TRP A 64 -2.89 -31.97 -11.89
N LYS A 65 -3.64 -32.17 -10.80
CA LYS A 65 -5.12 -32.31 -10.81
C LYS A 65 -5.77 -31.06 -10.19
N ALA A 66 -7.08 -30.96 -10.40
CA ALA A 66 -7.94 -30.11 -9.59
C ALA A 66 -7.88 -30.57 -8.12
N GLU A 67 -8.04 -29.64 -7.20
CA GLU A 67 -8.16 -29.96 -5.77
C GLU A 67 -9.63 -30.08 -5.38
N ASP A 68 -9.91 -30.87 -4.37
CA ASP A 68 -11.23 -30.92 -3.77
C ASP A 68 -11.57 -29.56 -3.12
N PRO A 69 -12.85 -29.16 -3.06
CA PRO A 69 -13.24 -27.94 -2.38
C PRO A 69 -12.76 -27.96 -0.94
N ILE A 70 -11.89 -26.98 -0.61
CA ILE A 70 -11.56 -26.73 0.79
C ILE A 70 -12.83 -26.21 1.47
N SER A 71 -13.18 -26.74 2.63
CA SER A 71 -14.36 -26.27 3.36
C SER A 71 -14.23 -24.77 3.66
N ASN A 72 -15.35 -24.05 3.72
CA ASN A 72 -15.33 -22.63 4.05
C ASN A 72 -14.62 -22.35 5.40
N GLU A 73 -14.76 -23.27 6.37
CA GLU A 73 -14.06 -23.19 7.68
C GLU A 73 -12.55 -23.37 7.54
N GLU A 74 -12.11 -24.27 6.69
CA GLU A 74 -10.69 -24.51 6.43
C GLU A 74 -10.07 -23.38 5.61
N MET A 75 -10.81 -22.83 4.63
CA MET A 75 -10.43 -21.64 3.89
C MET A 75 -10.33 -20.42 4.82
N GLU A 76 -11.30 -20.24 5.71
CA GLU A 76 -11.33 -19.16 6.69
C GLU A 76 -10.17 -19.26 7.69
N LYS A 77 -9.80 -20.47 8.12
CA LYS A 77 -8.66 -20.73 8.99
C LYS A 77 -7.31 -20.45 8.32
N ILE A 78 -7.18 -20.75 7.02
CA ILE A 78 -5.97 -20.45 6.22
C ILE A 78 -5.88 -18.95 5.92
N MET A 79 -7.02 -18.28 5.69
CA MET A 79 -7.09 -16.84 5.43
C MET A 79 -6.94 -15.99 6.69
N THR A 80 -7.22 -16.53 7.87
CA THR A 80 -7.01 -15.90 9.17
C THR A 80 -5.83 -16.55 9.88
N ASP A 81 -4.61 -16.18 9.48
CA ASP A 81 -3.45 -16.51 10.30
C ASP A 81 -3.47 -15.64 11.56
N ASN A 82 -4.08 -16.20 12.63
CA ASN A 82 -4.23 -15.53 13.91
C ASN A 82 -2.88 -15.32 14.63
N SER A 83 -1.80 -15.94 14.15
CA SER A 83 -0.44 -15.78 14.66
C SER A 83 0.33 -14.66 13.96
N ALA A 84 -0.10 -14.25 12.76
CA ALA A 84 0.59 -13.25 11.96
C ALA A 84 0.60 -11.88 12.65
N THR A 85 1.78 -11.29 12.74
CA THR A 85 2.04 -10.03 13.44
C THR A 85 1.94 -8.83 12.50
N ILE A 86 1.48 -7.69 13.02
CA ILE A 86 1.36 -6.44 12.26
C ILE A 86 2.20 -5.37 12.93
N PHE A 87 3.08 -4.72 12.17
CA PHE A 87 3.75 -3.50 12.59
C PHE A 87 3.04 -2.27 12.02
N ILE A 88 2.74 -1.30 12.88
CA ILE A 88 2.12 -0.02 12.50
C ILE A 88 3.14 1.09 12.64
N ASN A 89 3.46 1.75 11.53
CA ASN A 89 4.40 2.87 11.47
C ASN A 89 3.66 4.21 11.43
N ILE A 90 3.93 5.09 12.40
CA ILE A 90 3.24 6.36 12.55
C ILE A 90 4.23 7.52 12.72
N PRO A 91 4.29 8.49 11.80
CA PRO A 91 4.89 9.79 12.05
C PRO A 91 3.86 10.70 12.73
N SER A 92 4.26 11.44 13.73
CA SER A 92 3.41 12.38 14.45
C SER A 92 4.13 13.72 14.68
N TYR A 93 3.50 14.83 14.31
CA TYR A 93 3.99 16.16 14.56
C TYR A 93 2.94 16.96 15.32
N LYS A 94 3.15 17.16 16.65
CA LYS A 94 2.27 17.90 17.57
C LYS A 94 0.79 17.54 17.38
N ASP A 95 0.50 16.24 17.25
CA ASP A 95 -0.81 15.78 16.92
C ASP A 95 -1.58 15.29 18.15
N PRO A 96 -2.66 15.97 18.56
CA PRO A 96 -3.44 15.59 19.74
C PRO A 96 -4.21 14.28 19.55
N GLU A 97 -4.34 13.79 18.29
CA GLU A 97 -5.06 12.55 17.96
C GLU A 97 -4.20 11.28 18.12
N ILE A 98 -2.87 11.40 18.27
CA ILE A 98 -1.98 10.24 18.23
C ILE A 98 -2.39 9.13 19.21
N TRP A 99 -2.61 9.46 20.48
CA TRP A 99 -2.94 8.44 21.48
C TRP A 99 -4.37 7.90 21.32
N LYS A 100 -5.31 8.73 20.86
CA LYS A 100 -6.66 8.26 20.50
C LYS A 100 -6.63 7.30 19.33
N THR A 101 -5.77 7.55 18.33
CA THR A 101 -5.55 6.67 17.19
C THR A 101 -5.01 5.31 17.67
N VAL A 102 -3.95 5.32 18.47
CA VAL A 102 -3.37 4.07 19.01
C VAL A 102 -4.40 3.28 19.82
N ASP A 103 -5.12 3.94 20.74
CA ASP A 103 -6.15 3.30 21.55
C ASP A 103 -7.30 2.74 20.72
N ASN A 104 -7.74 3.46 19.68
CA ASN A 104 -8.78 3.00 18.76
C ASN A 104 -8.36 1.72 18.01
N PHE A 105 -7.15 1.68 17.49
CA PHE A 105 -6.64 0.51 16.76
C PHE A 105 -6.47 -0.71 17.67
N ILE A 106 -6.02 -0.52 18.92
CA ILE A 106 -5.93 -1.59 19.92
C ILE A 106 -7.35 -2.08 20.29
N ALA A 107 -8.27 -1.18 20.59
CA ALA A 107 -9.62 -1.53 21.05
C ALA A 107 -10.48 -2.18 19.96
N ASN A 108 -10.23 -1.87 18.71
CA ASN A 108 -10.95 -2.43 17.55
C ASN A 108 -10.28 -3.66 16.96
N ALA A 109 -9.08 -4.03 17.38
CA ALA A 109 -8.46 -5.26 16.92
C ALA A 109 -9.16 -6.50 17.47
N GLU A 110 -9.20 -7.55 16.68
CA GLU A 110 -9.62 -8.88 17.13
C GLU A 110 -8.53 -9.54 17.97
N PHE A 111 -7.24 -9.34 17.58
CA PHE A 111 -6.09 -9.88 18.28
C PHE A 111 -5.08 -8.77 18.62
N PRO A 112 -5.33 -7.94 19.64
CA PRO A 112 -4.50 -6.77 19.94
C PRO A 112 -3.05 -7.12 20.29
N ASP A 113 -2.80 -8.31 20.81
CA ASP A 113 -1.48 -8.76 21.23
C ASP A 113 -0.50 -8.98 20.08
N ARG A 114 -0.99 -9.11 18.83
CA ARG A 114 -0.17 -9.28 17.64
C ARG A 114 0.19 -7.95 16.93
N ILE A 115 -0.26 -6.81 17.48
CA ILE A 115 -0.07 -5.49 16.90
C ILE A 115 1.06 -4.77 17.62
N TYR A 116 1.99 -4.24 16.83
CA TYR A 116 3.17 -3.52 17.29
C TYR A 116 3.19 -2.12 16.68
N PHE A 117 3.39 -1.09 17.50
CA PHE A 117 3.46 0.27 17.04
C PHE A 117 4.88 0.81 17.12
N GLY A 118 5.35 1.42 16.04
CA GLY A 118 6.54 2.25 16.00
C GLY A 118 6.16 3.69 15.66
N ILE A 119 6.45 4.63 16.56
CA ILE A 119 6.02 6.02 16.45
C ILE A 119 7.24 6.93 16.48
N THR A 120 7.37 7.80 15.48
CA THR A 120 8.26 8.98 15.58
C THR A 120 7.40 10.18 15.92
N LEU A 121 7.51 10.67 17.15
CA LEU A 121 6.66 11.70 17.72
C LEU A 121 7.45 12.98 18.00
N HIS A 122 7.11 14.06 17.31
CA HIS A 122 7.65 15.40 17.54
C HIS A 122 6.69 16.24 18.39
N ASP A 123 7.06 16.51 19.62
CA ASP A 123 6.29 17.33 20.56
C ASP A 123 7.24 17.95 21.61
N GLU A 124 6.88 19.09 22.18
CA GLU A 124 7.62 19.67 23.31
C GLU A 124 7.46 18.86 24.60
N ASN A 125 6.33 18.16 24.76
CA ASN A 125 6.00 17.38 25.95
C ASN A 125 6.57 15.95 25.86
N ILE A 126 7.90 15.83 25.72
CA ILE A 126 8.60 14.53 25.52
C ILE A 126 8.28 13.55 26.64
N ASP A 127 8.40 13.97 27.91
CA ASP A 127 8.17 13.09 29.06
C ASP A 127 6.72 12.58 29.11
N TYR A 128 5.74 13.45 28.86
CA TYR A 128 4.34 13.06 28.79
C TYR A 128 4.13 12.01 27.72
N ASN A 129 4.59 12.26 26.50
CA ASN A 129 4.41 11.35 25.38
C ASN A 129 5.15 10.01 25.57
N TYR A 130 6.32 10.04 26.18
CA TYR A 130 7.03 8.82 26.57
C TYR A 130 6.20 8.01 27.58
N GLN A 131 5.69 8.65 28.65
CA GLN A 131 4.84 8.00 29.65
C GLN A 131 3.55 7.45 29.01
N GLU A 132 2.95 8.14 28.05
CA GLU A 132 1.79 7.64 27.33
C GLU A 132 2.14 6.40 26.50
N SER A 133 3.30 6.35 25.85
CA SER A 133 3.69 5.19 25.03
C SER A 133 3.84 3.90 25.88
N ILE A 134 4.52 3.98 27.02
CA ILE A 134 4.81 2.81 27.86
C ILE A 134 3.60 2.25 28.63
N LYS A 135 2.48 2.97 28.69
CA LYS A 135 1.21 2.47 29.24
C LYS A 135 0.58 1.37 28.39
N ARG A 136 1.00 1.26 27.14
CA ARG A 136 0.39 0.37 26.14
C ARG A 136 1.35 -0.75 25.76
N LYS A 137 0.84 -1.98 25.75
CA LYS A 137 1.63 -3.14 25.30
C LYS A 137 2.00 -2.98 23.83
N ASN A 138 3.22 -3.35 23.47
CA ASN A 138 3.75 -3.34 22.10
C ASN A 138 3.76 -1.95 21.43
N VAL A 139 3.74 -0.86 22.20
CA VAL A 139 3.84 0.51 21.67
C VAL A 139 5.20 1.09 22.02
N GLN A 140 5.95 1.47 21.00
CA GLN A 140 7.26 2.10 21.12
C GLN A 140 7.24 3.46 20.41
N ALA A 141 7.72 4.50 21.08
CA ALA A 141 7.77 5.84 20.56
C ALA A 141 9.16 6.47 20.75
N ASP A 142 9.67 7.05 19.67
CA ASP A 142 10.82 7.94 19.70
C ASP A 142 10.30 9.37 19.82
N CYS A 143 10.31 9.91 21.05
CA CYS A 143 9.80 11.24 21.37
C CYS A 143 10.90 12.28 21.16
N LEU A 144 10.71 13.17 20.23
CA LEU A 144 11.71 14.12 19.75
C LEU A 144 11.23 15.58 19.86
N ILE A 145 12.15 16.49 20.09
CA ILE A 145 11.87 17.93 19.98
C ILE A 145 11.51 18.26 18.52
N PRO A 146 10.47 19.11 18.28
CA PRO A 146 10.09 19.56 16.97
C PRO A 146 11.27 20.11 16.16
N GLY A 147 11.39 19.66 14.90
CA GLY A 147 12.49 20.05 14.01
C GLY A 147 13.78 19.24 14.15
N THR A 148 13.79 18.15 14.93
CA THR A 148 14.89 17.16 14.97
C THR A 148 14.95 16.36 13.67
N ILE A 149 13.78 15.93 13.17
CA ILE A 149 13.62 15.30 11.86
C ILE A 149 12.64 16.15 11.06
N ILE A 150 12.93 16.41 9.80
CA ILE A 150 12.08 17.21 8.91
C ILE A 150 11.48 16.32 7.83
N GLY A 151 10.16 16.18 7.86
CA GLY A 151 9.38 15.44 6.86
C GLY A 151 8.79 14.14 7.36
N CYS A 152 7.74 13.70 6.67
CA CYS A 152 7.01 12.47 7.03
C CYS A 152 7.84 11.21 6.75
N GLN A 153 8.45 11.09 5.56
CA GLN A 153 9.19 9.89 5.22
C GLN A 153 10.44 9.68 6.07
N PRO A 154 11.27 10.70 6.40
CA PRO A 154 12.34 10.56 7.39
C PRO A 154 11.84 10.15 8.78
N ALA A 155 10.67 10.64 9.20
CA ALA A 155 10.07 10.23 10.47
C ALA A 155 9.59 8.76 10.42
N ARG A 156 8.99 8.31 9.29
CA ARG A 156 8.63 6.90 9.07
C ARG A 156 9.86 6.00 9.05
N LYS A 157 10.94 6.46 8.39
CA LYS A 157 12.21 5.72 8.37
C LYS A 157 12.78 5.59 9.79
N ASN A 158 12.77 6.63 10.59
CA ASN A 158 13.27 6.60 11.96
C ASN A 158 12.55 5.57 12.82
N SER A 159 11.21 5.54 12.80
CA SER A 159 10.44 4.54 13.56
C SER A 159 10.60 3.14 12.99
N HIS A 160 10.70 2.98 11.67
CA HIS A 160 11.01 1.71 11.03
C HIS A 160 12.38 1.17 11.51
N ASP A 161 13.43 1.95 11.36
CA ASP A 161 14.80 1.51 11.70
C ASP A 161 14.96 1.18 13.19
N LYS A 162 14.21 1.85 14.08
CA LYS A 162 14.31 1.64 15.53
C LYS A 162 13.44 0.51 16.06
N PHE A 163 12.25 0.30 15.48
CA PHE A 163 11.23 -0.49 16.14
C PHE A 163 10.67 -1.64 15.29
N TYR A 164 10.85 -1.64 13.96
CA TYR A 164 10.42 -2.75 13.14
C TYR A 164 11.30 -3.96 13.35
N ASN A 165 10.70 -5.09 13.69
CA ASN A 165 11.39 -6.33 13.98
C ASN A 165 10.82 -7.51 13.18
N ASN A 166 10.74 -7.33 11.85
CA ASN A 166 10.30 -8.35 10.90
C ASN A 166 8.89 -8.93 11.17
N GLN A 167 7.96 -8.11 11.67
CA GLN A 167 6.56 -8.50 11.72
C GLN A 167 6.07 -8.88 10.32
N ASP A 168 5.12 -9.81 10.24
CA ASP A 168 4.68 -10.43 8.99
C ASP A 168 4.00 -9.44 8.04
N TYR A 169 3.26 -8.47 8.61
CA TYR A 169 2.60 -7.39 7.88
C TYR A 169 3.05 -6.03 8.38
N TYR A 170 2.92 -5.05 7.51
CA TYR A 170 3.29 -3.67 7.73
C TYR A 170 2.15 -2.73 7.35
N LEU A 171 1.67 -1.94 8.30
CA LEU A 171 0.71 -0.87 8.09
C LEU A 171 1.40 0.48 8.27
N ASN A 172 1.46 1.27 7.22
CA ASN A 172 1.90 2.65 7.29
C ASN A 172 0.68 3.56 7.36
N MET A 173 0.63 4.46 8.33
CA MET A 173 -0.51 5.35 8.48
C MET A 173 -0.14 6.68 9.16
N ASP A 174 -1.09 7.62 9.15
CA ASP A 174 -0.96 8.89 9.86
C ASP A 174 -1.44 8.80 11.32
N SER A 175 -1.11 9.82 12.11
CA SER A 175 -1.39 9.90 13.55
C SER A 175 -2.85 10.21 13.93
N HIS A 176 -3.75 10.34 12.95
CA HIS A 176 -5.15 10.76 13.12
C HIS A 176 -6.10 9.88 12.32
N MET A 177 -6.05 8.60 12.63
CA MET A 177 -6.81 7.54 11.95
C MET A 177 -7.81 6.88 12.91
N ARG A 178 -8.83 6.23 12.36
CA ARG A 178 -9.74 5.33 13.07
C ARG A 178 -9.90 4.05 12.27
N SER A 179 -10.05 2.93 12.95
CA SER A 179 -10.25 1.63 12.32
C SER A 179 -11.69 1.14 12.45
N ILE A 180 -12.10 0.24 11.57
CA ILE A 180 -13.30 -0.56 11.76
C ILE A 180 -13.08 -1.61 12.87
N LYS A 181 -14.15 -2.23 13.34
CA LYS A 181 -14.05 -3.38 14.26
C LYS A 181 -13.38 -4.58 13.57
N ASN A 182 -12.52 -5.30 14.30
CA ASN A 182 -11.75 -6.46 13.81
C ASN A 182 -10.87 -6.15 12.58
N TRP A 183 -10.43 -4.91 12.44
CA TRP A 183 -9.70 -4.41 11.28
C TRP A 183 -8.47 -5.27 10.93
N ASP A 184 -7.77 -5.79 11.93
CA ASP A 184 -6.55 -6.58 11.80
C ASP A 184 -6.79 -7.92 11.09
N SER A 185 -7.85 -8.61 11.42
CA SER A 185 -8.26 -9.85 10.75
C SER A 185 -8.89 -9.58 9.39
N GLU A 186 -9.71 -8.53 9.30
CA GLU A 186 -10.41 -8.18 8.06
C GLU A 186 -9.43 -7.73 6.95
N ILE A 187 -8.39 -6.94 7.30
CA ILE A 187 -7.40 -6.51 6.30
C ILE A 187 -6.50 -7.66 5.86
N ILE A 188 -6.06 -8.54 6.79
CA ILE A 188 -5.27 -9.73 6.43
C ILE A 188 -6.09 -10.67 5.54
N LYS A 189 -7.36 -10.91 5.87
CA LYS A 189 -8.26 -11.73 5.07
C LYS A 189 -8.41 -11.20 3.64
N ALA A 190 -8.66 -9.91 3.50
CA ALA A 190 -8.77 -9.26 2.18
C ALA A 190 -7.45 -9.31 1.41
N TYR A 191 -6.33 -9.04 2.08
CA TYR A 191 -5.00 -9.10 1.48
C TYR A 191 -4.67 -10.51 0.98
N ASN A 192 -4.88 -11.54 1.79
CA ASN A 192 -4.66 -12.93 1.41
C ASN A 192 -5.59 -13.37 0.26
N HIS A 193 -6.83 -12.87 0.22
CA HIS A 193 -7.72 -13.10 -0.92
C HIS A 193 -7.15 -12.47 -2.20
N ALA A 194 -6.69 -11.23 -2.16
CA ALA A 194 -6.11 -10.53 -3.30
C ALA A 194 -4.79 -11.16 -3.78
N LYS A 195 -4.02 -11.85 -2.91
CA LYS A 195 -2.83 -12.63 -3.28
C LYS A 195 -3.12 -13.76 -4.29
N ASN A 196 -4.37 -14.19 -4.43
CA ASN A 196 -4.74 -15.13 -5.50
C ASN A 196 -4.61 -14.49 -6.90
N VAL A 197 -4.67 -13.17 -6.99
CA VAL A 197 -4.55 -12.40 -8.24
C VAL A 197 -3.15 -11.76 -8.35
N TYR A 198 -2.64 -11.21 -7.25
CA TYR A 198 -1.38 -10.46 -7.20
C TYR A 198 -0.39 -11.17 -6.27
N ASP A 199 0.81 -11.50 -6.72
CA ASP A 199 1.77 -12.27 -5.91
C ASP A 199 2.30 -11.47 -4.71
N ILE A 200 2.86 -10.29 -4.99
CA ILE A 200 3.29 -9.31 -3.99
C ILE A 200 2.59 -8.00 -4.32
N MET A 201 1.98 -7.39 -3.33
CA MET A 201 1.24 -6.16 -3.54
C MET A 201 1.30 -5.24 -2.32
N VAL A 202 0.87 -4.01 -2.53
CA VAL A 202 0.60 -3.02 -1.49
C VAL A 202 -0.86 -2.62 -1.60
N PHE A 203 -1.63 -2.84 -0.55
CA PHE A 203 -2.95 -2.22 -0.40
C PHE A 203 -2.76 -0.75 -0.07
N THR A 204 -3.34 0.13 -0.85
CA THR A 204 -3.23 1.58 -0.69
C THR A 204 -4.44 2.29 -1.28
N GLY A 205 -4.75 3.48 -0.78
CA GLY A 205 -5.84 4.31 -1.28
C GLY A 205 -6.02 5.55 -0.42
N TYR A 206 -6.74 6.53 -0.94
CA TYR A 206 -7.30 7.56 -0.08
C TYR A 206 -8.46 6.94 0.71
N VAL A 207 -8.31 6.88 2.03
CA VAL A 207 -9.36 6.29 2.87
C VAL A 207 -10.47 7.32 3.14
N PRO A 208 -11.71 6.88 3.43
CA PRO A 208 -12.81 7.80 3.72
C PRO A 208 -12.52 8.75 4.89
N PRO A 209 -13.08 9.98 4.88
CA PRO A 209 -12.93 10.91 5.98
C PRO A 209 -13.74 10.46 7.21
N TYR A 210 -13.27 10.87 8.40
CA TYR A 210 -14.11 11.01 9.59
C TYR A 210 -13.93 12.41 10.18
N ASP A 211 -14.87 12.84 11.00
CA ASP A 211 -14.82 14.10 11.70
C ASP A 211 -14.99 13.91 13.21
N VAL A 212 -14.79 15.00 13.97
CA VAL A 212 -14.99 15.02 15.40
C VAL A 212 -16.01 16.13 15.72
N ASP A 213 -17.05 15.81 16.47
CA ASP A 213 -18.07 16.78 16.87
C ASP A 213 -17.53 17.79 17.92
N THR A 214 -18.34 18.78 18.27
CA THR A 214 -18.01 19.80 19.27
C THR A 214 -17.77 19.25 20.67
N ASN A 215 -18.20 18.04 20.96
CA ASN A 215 -18.00 17.34 22.23
C ASN A 215 -16.77 16.42 22.22
N GLY A 216 -16.07 16.32 21.08
CA GLY A 216 -14.90 15.48 20.91
C GLY A 216 -15.22 14.02 20.53
N ASN A 217 -16.45 13.71 20.11
CA ASN A 217 -16.83 12.36 19.68
C ASN A 217 -16.58 12.18 18.17
N ASP A 218 -16.05 11.02 17.81
CA ASP A 218 -15.80 10.65 16.43
C ASP A 218 -17.12 10.52 15.64
N GLN A 219 -17.17 11.13 14.47
CA GLN A 219 -18.26 11.08 13.51
C GLN A 219 -17.79 10.27 12.29
N ILE A 220 -17.92 8.95 12.37
CA ILE A 220 -17.50 8.03 11.30
C ILE A 220 -18.69 7.85 10.36
N PRO A 221 -18.55 8.19 9.05
CA PRO A 221 -19.62 8.02 8.08
C PRO A 221 -19.82 6.54 7.73
N ASP A 222 -21.02 6.20 7.32
CA ASP A 222 -21.36 4.86 6.79
C ASP A 222 -20.89 4.75 5.32
N ILE A 223 -19.59 4.58 5.13
CA ILE A 223 -18.94 4.39 3.83
C ILE A 223 -18.21 3.07 3.86
N ASP A 224 -18.59 2.16 2.98
CA ASP A 224 -18.07 0.79 2.91
C ASP A 224 -17.01 0.58 1.81
N LYS A 225 -16.86 1.55 0.89
CA LYS A 225 -15.93 1.47 -0.24
C LYS A 225 -14.91 2.61 -0.25
N ASN A 226 -13.66 2.28 -0.54
CA ASN A 226 -12.59 3.25 -0.67
C ASN A 226 -12.72 4.06 -1.96
N PRO A 227 -12.39 5.37 -1.94
CA PRO A 227 -12.22 6.15 -3.14
C PRO A 227 -10.96 5.70 -3.90
N THR A 228 -10.98 5.83 -5.22
CA THR A 228 -9.80 5.70 -6.07
C THR A 228 -9.05 7.02 -6.17
N PHE A 229 -7.84 6.97 -6.71
CA PHE A 229 -7.06 8.18 -6.98
C PHE A 229 -7.48 8.83 -8.31
N PHE A 230 -7.52 10.16 -8.35
CA PHE A 230 -7.65 10.91 -9.61
C PHE A 230 -6.85 12.20 -9.55
N MET A 231 -6.58 12.80 -10.70
CA MET A 231 -5.85 14.05 -10.78
C MET A 231 -6.81 15.22 -11.09
N SER A 232 -6.95 16.14 -10.13
CA SER A 232 -7.74 17.38 -10.30
C SER A 232 -7.04 18.38 -11.22
N GLU A 233 -7.74 19.41 -11.70
CA GLU A 233 -7.18 20.47 -12.56
C GLU A 233 -5.96 21.16 -11.90
N SER A 234 -6.04 21.47 -10.61
CA SER A 234 -4.93 22.07 -9.86
C SER A 234 -3.71 21.16 -9.81
N ASN A 235 -3.93 19.86 -9.64
CA ASN A 235 -2.87 18.85 -9.60
C ASN A 235 -2.25 18.61 -10.98
N ILE A 236 -3.03 18.69 -12.05
CA ILE A 236 -2.52 18.66 -13.44
C ILE A 236 -1.57 19.84 -13.69
N LYS A 237 -1.97 21.05 -13.28
CA LYS A 237 -1.13 22.23 -13.40
C LYS A 237 0.15 22.13 -12.56
N HIS A 238 0.05 21.57 -11.36
CA HIS A 238 1.20 21.31 -10.50
C HIS A 238 2.18 20.33 -11.17
N PHE A 239 1.69 19.19 -11.66
CA PHE A 239 2.50 18.18 -12.36
C PHE A 239 3.25 18.77 -13.57
N LYS A 240 2.58 19.50 -14.44
CA LYS A 240 3.22 20.15 -15.60
C LYS A 240 4.38 21.07 -15.23
N ASN A 241 4.32 21.68 -14.06
CA ASN A 241 5.37 22.60 -13.60
C ASN A 241 6.50 21.90 -12.82
N THR A 242 6.23 20.76 -12.21
CA THR A 242 7.13 20.14 -11.21
C THR A 242 7.56 18.73 -11.54
N LEU A 243 6.83 18.02 -12.41
CA LEU A 243 6.88 16.58 -12.63
C LEU A 243 6.59 15.74 -11.38
N VAL A 244 6.03 16.34 -10.33
CA VAL A 244 5.60 15.64 -9.10
C VAL A 244 4.09 15.42 -9.20
N PRO A 245 3.62 14.18 -9.47
CA PRO A 245 2.19 13.90 -9.52
C PRO A 245 1.58 13.99 -8.13
N GLN A 246 0.39 14.58 -8.05
CA GLN A 246 -0.42 14.64 -6.84
C GLN A 246 -1.84 14.21 -7.17
N PHE A 247 -2.37 13.30 -6.37
CA PHE A 247 -3.72 12.77 -6.58
C PHE A 247 -4.68 13.26 -5.50
N THR A 248 -5.95 13.15 -5.80
CA THR A 248 -7.07 13.44 -4.91
C THR A 248 -8.05 12.26 -4.93
N PRO A 249 -8.90 12.09 -3.89
CA PRO A 249 -9.84 10.98 -3.83
C PRO A 249 -11.06 11.21 -4.73
N GLN A 250 -11.51 10.15 -5.42
CA GLN A 250 -12.75 10.09 -6.16
C GLN A 250 -13.47 8.77 -5.92
N TYR A 251 -14.75 8.83 -5.55
CA TYR A 251 -15.58 7.64 -5.39
C TYR A 251 -16.05 7.13 -6.76
N THR A 252 -15.53 5.98 -7.17
CA THR A 252 -15.89 5.30 -8.43
C THR A 252 -16.76 4.06 -8.20
N ASN A 253 -16.99 3.70 -6.94
CA ASN A 253 -17.78 2.53 -6.50
C ASN A 253 -17.42 1.23 -7.24
N PRO A 254 -16.14 0.83 -7.32
CA PRO A 254 -15.77 -0.44 -7.93
C PRO A 254 -16.37 -1.61 -7.14
N ASP A 255 -16.73 -2.69 -7.83
CA ASP A 255 -17.26 -3.90 -7.20
C ASP A 255 -16.15 -4.90 -6.80
N THR A 256 -14.90 -4.55 -7.06
CA THR A 256 -13.71 -5.36 -6.76
C THR A 256 -12.54 -4.47 -6.34
N ASP A 257 -11.48 -5.07 -5.81
CA ASP A 257 -10.20 -4.40 -5.63
C ASP A 257 -9.68 -3.88 -6.99
N VAL A 258 -9.11 -2.67 -7.00
CA VAL A 258 -8.69 -2.00 -8.23
C VAL A 258 -7.18 -1.76 -8.20
N LEU A 259 -6.52 -2.01 -9.32
CA LEU A 259 -5.13 -1.58 -9.49
C LEU A 259 -5.02 -0.06 -9.33
N SER A 260 -3.96 0.38 -8.67
CA SER A 260 -3.67 1.79 -8.44
C SER A 260 -2.31 2.14 -9.04
N PRO A 261 -2.17 3.29 -9.71
CA PRO A 261 -0.86 3.77 -10.14
C PRO A 261 -0.11 4.51 -9.02
N TYR A 262 -0.68 4.61 -7.81
CA TYR A 262 -0.23 5.55 -6.80
C TYR A 262 -0.30 4.97 -5.38
N VAL A 263 0.54 5.49 -4.48
CA VAL A 263 0.55 5.16 -3.05
C VAL A 263 0.08 6.35 -2.25
N SER A 264 -0.72 6.12 -1.22
CA SER A 264 -1.05 7.12 -0.21
C SER A 264 -0.09 7.03 0.97
N GLY A 265 0.42 8.16 1.42
CA GLY A 265 1.27 8.25 2.60
C GLY A 265 0.51 7.99 3.90
N HIS A 266 -0.80 8.26 3.95
CA HIS A 266 -1.60 8.04 5.14
C HIS A 266 -2.19 6.63 5.27
N PHE A 267 -2.08 5.80 4.23
CA PHE A 267 -2.52 4.41 4.28
C PHE A 267 -1.84 3.55 3.24
N PHE A 268 -0.99 2.64 3.67
CA PHE A 268 -0.69 1.45 2.90
C PHE A 268 -0.45 0.24 3.82
N PHE A 269 -0.87 -0.93 3.36
CA PHE A 269 -0.70 -2.21 4.05
C PHE A 269 -0.05 -3.23 3.11
N THR A 270 0.97 -3.94 3.61
CA THR A 270 1.70 -4.92 2.81
C THR A 270 2.35 -5.99 3.69
N GLU A 271 2.84 -7.05 3.07
CA GLU A 271 3.67 -8.05 3.73
C GLU A 271 5.13 -7.57 3.87
N LYS A 272 5.88 -8.21 4.77
CA LYS A 272 7.27 -7.84 5.12
C LYS A 272 8.21 -7.82 3.92
N GLU A 273 8.04 -8.73 2.96
CA GLU A 273 8.88 -8.84 1.77
C GLU A 273 8.87 -7.56 0.94
N ALA A 274 7.71 -6.91 0.80
CA ALA A 274 7.58 -5.68 0.05
C ALA A 274 8.30 -4.50 0.74
N ILE A 275 8.12 -4.34 2.06
CA ILE A 275 8.76 -3.23 2.77
C ILE A 275 10.26 -3.43 2.95
N GLN A 276 10.74 -4.67 3.07
CA GLN A 276 12.17 -4.99 3.08
C GLN A 276 12.81 -4.69 1.72
N LYS A 277 12.11 -4.96 0.62
CA LYS A 277 12.57 -4.67 -0.73
C LYS A 277 12.58 -3.19 -1.04
N VAL A 278 11.57 -2.44 -0.56
CA VAL A 278 11.40 -1.01 -0.83
C VAL A 278 11.44 -0.20 0.48
N PRO A 279 12.64 0.05 1.03
CA PRO A 279 12.77 0.79 2.28
C PRO A 279 12.48 2.29 2.12
N PHE A 280 12.13 2.96 3.22
CA PHE A 280 11.99 4.41 3.29
C PHE A 280 13.32 5.14 3.02
N SER A 281 13.23 6.39 2.55
CA SER A 281 14.39 7.27 2.29
C SER A 281 14.38 8.49 3.19
N ASN A 282 15.57 9.02 3.52
CA ASN A 282 15.72 10.32 4.18
C ASN A 282 15.72 11.50 3.18
N ASP A 283 15.73 11.22 1.88
CA ASP A 283 15.93 12.22 0.84
C ASP A 283 14.64 12.92 0.42
N VAL A 284 13.48 12.38 0.79
CA VAL A 284 12.17 12.97 0.51
C VAL A 284 11.48 13.39 1.80
N ALA A 285 10.98 14.64 1.82
CA ALA A 285 10.41 15.23 3.02
C ALA A 285 8.89 15.05 3.10
N PHE A 286 8.13 15.32 2.03
CA PHE A 286 6.68 15.36 2.08
C PHE A 286 6.01 15.01 0.75
N THR A 287 5.80 15.96 -0.18
CA THR A 287 4.98 15.78 -1.39
C THR A 287 5.54 14.76 -2.36
N GLU A 288 6.83 14.55 -2.38
CA GLU A 288 7.54 13.59 -3.23
C GLU A 288 7.55 12.17 -2.65
N GLU A 289 7.11 12.00 -1.38
CA GLU A 289 7.06 10.69 -0.72
C GLU A 289 6.18 9.70 -1.47
N GLU A 290 4.93 10.09 -1.70
CA GLU A 290 3.92 9.23 -2.32
C GLU A 290 4.31 8.83 -3.75
N PRO A 291 4.65 9.75 -4.67
CA PRO A 291 5.03 9.37 -6.02
C PRO A 291 6.35 8.59 -6.09
N LEU A 292 7.32 8.86 -5.22
CA LEU A 292 8.56 8.09 -5.19
C LEU A 292 8.32 6.65 -4.71
N MET A 293 7.53 6.47 -3.65
CA MET A 293 7.18 5.14 -3.16
C MET A 293 6.38 4.35 -4.20
N ALA A 294 5.45 5.01 -4.92
CA ALA A 294 4.70 4.39 -6.01
C ALA A 294 5.63 3.87 -7.12
N LEU A 295 6.55 4.71 -7.58
CA LEU A 295 7.55 4.32 -8.58
C LEU A 295 8.45 3.19 -8.08
N ARG A 296 8.91 3.25 -6.84
CA ARG A 296 9.79 2.24 -6.26
C ARG A 296 9.10 0.89 -6.10
N PHE A 297 7.87 0.86 -5.60
CA PHE A 297 7.09 -0.38 -5.55
C PHE A 297 6.84 -0.93 -6.96
N PHE A 298 6.39 -0.08 -7.89
CA PHE A 298 6.12 -0.52 -9.25
C PHE A 298 7.37 -1.08 -9.94
N THR A 299 8.50 -0.36 -9.88
CA THR A 299 9.76 -0.79 -10.52
C THR A 299 10.38 -2.01 -9.81
N ALA A 300 10.04 -2.26 -8.55
CA ALA A 300 10.37 -3.49 -7.84
C ALA A 300 9.42 -4.67 -8.14
N GLY A 301 8.55 -4.57 -9.16
CA GLY A 301 7.63 -5.62 -9.54
C GLY A 301 6.42 -5.78 -8.60
N ILE A 302 6.23 -4.86 -7.65
CA ILE A 302 5.18 -4.91 -6.63
C ILE A 302 3.95 -4.15 -7.13
N ASN A 303 2.79 -4.78 -7.10
CA ASN A 303 1.55 -4.18 -7.57
C ASN A 303 0.92 -3.29 -6.48
N LEU A 304 0.39 -2.14 -6.89
CA LEU A 304 -0.38 -1.26 -6.03
C LEU A 304 -1.87 -1.55 -6.25
N VAL A 305 -2.60 -1.74 -5.17
CA VAL A 305 -4.02 -2.15 -5.22
C VAL A 305 -4.82 -1.30 -4.24
N THR A 306 -5.87 -0.65 -4.72
CA THR A 306 -6.85 -0.02 -3.83
C THR A 306 -7.87 -1.09 -3.43
N PRO A 307 -7.91 -1.52 -2.16
CA PRO A 307 -8.90 -2.47 -1.71
C PRO A 307 -10.29 -1.84 -1.78
N GLN A 308 -11.28 -2.59 -2.25
CA GLN A 308 -12.66 -2.13 -2.28
C GLN A 308 -13.15 -1.79 -0.87
N LYS A 309 -12.94 -2.70 0.09
CA LYS A 309 -13.40 -2.58 1.47
C LYS A 309 -12.62 -1.52 2.24
N VAL A 310 -13.35 -0.73 3.04
CA VAL A 310 -12.77 0.21 4.01
C VAL A 310 -12.33 -0.54 5.27
N PHE A 311 -11.10 -0.29 5.72
CA PHE A 311 -10.57 -0.81 6.98
C PHE A 311 -10.29 0.31 7.98
N VAL A 312 -10.02 1.51 7.47
CA VAL A 312 -9.63 2.68 8.25
C VAL A 312 -10.22 3.96 7.67
N TYR A 313 -10.30 4.98 8.52
CA TYR A 313 -10.76 6.33 8.20
C TYR A 313 -9.68 7.34 8.57
N HIS A 314 -9.63 8.47 7.89
CA HIS A 314 -8.63 9.52 8.09
C HIS A 314 -9.31 10.86 8.39
N ARG A 315 -8.77 11.63 9.34
CA ARG A 315 -9.27 12.97 9.65
C ARG A 315 -8.55 14.01 8.79
N TYR A 316 -9.18 14.40 7.70
CA TYR A 316 -8.70 15.48 6.83
C TYR A 316 -9.03 16.86 7.44
N GLY A 317 -8.30 17.91 7.00
CA GLY A 317 -8.65 19.30 7.27
C GLY A 317 -8.73 19.68 8.76
N ARG A 318 -7.64 19.51 9.51
CA ARG A 318 -7.61 19.77 10.95
C ARG A 318 -7.11 21.18 11.27
N PRO A 319 -8.02 22.10 11.65
CA PRO A 319 -7.65 23.47 12.03
C PRO A 319 -7.08 23.58 13.45
N ASP A 320 -7.14 22.49 14.22
CA ASP A 320 -6.79 22.41 15.64
C ASP A 320 -5.28 22.31 15.92
N ARG A 321 -4.44 22.26 14.86
CA ARG A 321 -2.98 22.25 14.99
C ARG A 321 -2.29 23.03 13.88
N LYS A 322 -1.10 23.52 14.16
CA LYS A 322 -0.21 24.06 13.13
C LYS A 322 0.60 22.95 12.46
N LEU A 323 0.90 23.16 11.20
CA LEU A 323 1.70 22.26 10.40
C LEU A 323 3.18 22.64 10.48
N ILE A 324 4.08 21.69 10.24
CA ILE A 324 5.53 21.93 10.37
C ILE A 324 6.02 23.07 9.46
N TRP A 325 5.44 23.24 8.28
CA TRP A 325 5.81 24.32 7.35
C TRP A 325 5.29 25.71 7.78
N GLU A 326 4.30 25.74 8.66
CA GLU A 326 3.81 27.00 9.27
C GLU A 326 4.65 27.40 10.49
N GLU A 327 5.09 26.42 11.30
CA GLU A 327 5.87 26.66 12.50
C GLU A 327 7.37 26.79 12.24
N MET A 328 7.90 26.04 11.27
CA MET A 328 9.34 25.95 10.99
C MET A 328 9.63 26.10 9.48
N PRO A 329 9.15 27.16 8.83
CA PRO A 329 9.33 27.35 7.39
C PRO A 329 10.81 27.33 6.97
N ASP A 330 11.69 27.93 7.78
CA ASP A 330 13.13 28.01 7.50
C ASP A 330 13.86 26.67 7.56
N LYS A 331 13.29 25.67 8.23
CA LYS A 331 13.79 24.29 8.23
C LYS A 331 13.10 23.44 7.17
N PHE A 332 11.78 23.59 7.03
CA PHE A 332 10.97 22.76 6.14
C PHE A 332 11.25 23.04 4.65
N TYR A 333 11.15 24.28 4.21
CA TYR A 333 11.27 24.60 2.79
C TYR A 333 12.62 24.26 2.16
N PRO A 334 13.78 24.47 2.81
CA PRO A 334 15.05 24.00 2.28
C PRO A 334 15.10 22.48 2.07
N GLN A 335 14.54 21.70 3.01
CA GLN A 335 14.49 20.25 2.90
C GLN A 335 13.49 19.80 1.83
N HIS A 336 12.32 20.43 1.75
CA HIS A 336 11.33 20.19 0.71
C HIS A 336 11.88 20.48 -0.70
N ASN A 337 12.63 21.57 -0.88
CA ASN A 337 13.27 21.90 -2.17
C ASN A 337 14.34 20.86 -2.56
N LYS A 338 15.14 20.36 -1.60
CA LYS A 338 16.07 19.25 -1.83
C LYS A 338 15.34 17.98 -2.24
N SER A 339 14.26 17.66 -1.56
CA SER A 339 13.37 16.52 -1.83
C SER A 339 12.86 16.54 -3.27
N LYS A 340 12.31 17.67 -3.70
CA LYS A 340 11.84 17.90 -5.06
C LYS A 340 12.95 17.69 -6.10
N SER A 341 14.12 18.28 -5.86
CA SER A 341 15.27 18.15 -6.75
C SER A 341 15.77 16.70 -6.82
N TYR A 342 15.75 16.00 -5.69
CA TYR A 342 16.11 14.57 -5.61
C TYR A 342 15.14 13.73 -6.44
N PHE A 343 13.83 13.90 -6.28
CA PHE A 343 12.81 13.20 -7.07
C PHE A 343 12.99 13.45 -8.57
N GLN A 344 13.11 14.73 -8.99
CA GLN A 344 13.32 15.09 -10.39
C GLN A 344 14.59 14.47 -10.98
N ASN A 345 15.66 14.39 -10.19
CA ASN A 345 16.91 13.77 -10.62
C ASN A 345 16.75 12.25 -10.84
N ILE A 346 16.00 11.55 -9.97
CA ILE A 346 15.64 10.14 -10.17
C ILE A 346 14.88 9.95 -11.49
N ILE A 347 13.87 10.78 -11.75
CA ILE A 347 13.09 10.72 -12.99
C ILE A 347 13.99 10.89 -14.22
N VAL A 348 14.83 11.93 -14.24
CA VAL A 348 15.77 12.18 -15.34
C VAL A 348 16.73 11.02 -15.57
N LYS A 349 17.30 10.47 -14.50
CA LYS A 349 18.19 9.31 -14.56
C LYS A 349 17.47 8.08 -15.10
N ALA A 350 16.26 7.81 -14.62
CA ALA A 350 15.47 6.65 -15.03
C ALA A 350 15.05 6.72 -16.51
N LEU A 351 14.66 7.90 -17.01
CA LEU A 351 14.38 8.13 -18.44
C LEU A 351 15.62 7.94 -19.33
N ASN A 352 16.82 8.07 -18.77
CA ASN A 352 18.10 7.77 -19.43
C ASN A 352 18.61 6.34 -19.18
N GLY A 353 17.75 5.45 -18.67
CA GLY A 353 18.06 4.03 -18.48
C GLY A 353 18.81 3.67 -17.20
N SER A 354 18.93 4.59 -16.23
CA SER A 354 19.51 4.29 -14.92
C SER A 354 18.45 3.76 -13.97
N THR A 355 18.83 2.81 -13.11
CA THR A 355 17.99 2.32 -12.01
C THR A 355 18.32 2.96 -10.66
N ASP A 356 19.21 3.98 -10.65
CA ASP A 356 19.61 4.68 -9.41
C ASP A 356 18.41 5.34 -8.72
N GLY A 357 18.10 4.88 -7.51
CA GLY A 357 16.92 5.30 -6.72
C GLY A 357 15.63 4.52 -7.00
N LEU A 358 15.60 3.68 -8.04
CA LEU A 358 14.51 2.77 -8.43
C LEU A 358 14.99 1.31 -8.46
N PHE A 359 14.20 0.42 -9.07
CA PHE A 359 14.52 -1.00 -9.27
C PHE A 359 14.49 -1.33 -10.77
N ASP A 360 14.81 -2.58 -11.14
CA ASP A 360 15.01 -3.01 -12.54
C ASP A 360 14.03 -4.10 -13.02
N GLU A 361 13.07 -4.50 -12.21
CA GLU A 361 12.05 -5.47 -12.64
C GLU A 361 11.03 -4.86 -13.61
N ARG A 362 10.76 -3.56 -13.48
CA ARG A 362 9.96 -2.78 -14.42
C ARG A 362 10.61 -1.42 -14.62
N SER A 363 10.53 -0.88 -15.83
CA SER A 363 11.10 0.43 -16.14
C SER A 363 10.16 1.59 -15.78
N ILE A 364 10.69 2.81 -15.78
CA ILE A 364 9.87 4.02 -15.68
C ILE A 364 8.95 4.17 -16.91
N LEU A 365 9.34 3.66 -18.08
CA LEU A 365 8.51 3.68 -19.28
C LEU A 365 7.32 2.73 -19.14
N ASP A 366 7.50 1.57 -18.50
CA ASP A 366 6.38 0.68 -18.14
C ASP A 366 5.41 1.36 -17.17
N TYR A 367 5.95 2.16 -16.21
CA TYR A 367 5.10 2.95 -15.32
C TYR A 367 4.33 4.04 -16.09
N GLU A 368 4.94 4.73 -17.04
CA GLU A 368 4.26 5.71 -17.88
C GLU A 368 3.10 5.05 -18.67
N GLU A 369 3.35 3.88 -19.25
CA GLU A 369 2.34 3.10 -19.98
C GLU A 369 1.20 2.66 -19.04
N TYR A 370 1.55 2.14 -17.88
CA TYR A 370 0.60 1.67 -16.86
C TYR A 370 -0.22 2.82 -16.29
N SER A 371 0.42 3.89 -15.81
CA SER A 371 -0.24 4.99 -15.10
C SER A 371 -0.92 6.00 -16.01
N GLY A 372 -0.43 6.21 -17.23
CA GLY A 372 -0.81 7.30 -18.11
C GLY A 372 -0.17 8.65 -17.76
N ILE A 373 0.79 8.65 -16.84
CA ILE A 373 1.55 9.83 -16.43
C ILE A 373 2.86 9.83 -17.21
N ARG A 374 3.02 10.74 -18.15
CA ARG A 374 4.21 10.83 -19.03
C ARG A 374 5.23 11.81 -18.45
N PHE A 375 6.19 11.31 -17.67
CA PHE A 375 7.32 12.13 -17.16
C PHE A 375 8.21 12.64 -18.29
N SER A 376 8.36 11.83 -19.35
CA SER A 376 9.18 12.14 -20.53
C SER A 376 8.71 13.37 -21.28
N THR A 377 7.39 13.65 -21.34
CA THR A 377 6.79 14.78 -22.04
C THR A 377 6.09 15.79 -21.13
N GLY A 378 5.88 15.46 -19.85
CA GLY A 378 5.09 16.26 -18.92
C GLY A 378 3.59 16.23 -19.22
N GLU A 379 3.13 15.22 -19.98
CA GLU A 379 1.74 15.05 -20.39
C GLU A 379 1.01 14.01 -19.54
N LEU A 380 -0.32 14.05 -19.59
CA LEU A 380 -1.21 13.13 -18.91
C LEU A 380 -2.24 12.59 -19.90
N GLU A 381 -2.49 11.28 -19.83
CA GLU A 381 -3.57 10.66 -20.59
C GLU A 381 -4.94 10.94 -19.92
N ASP A 382 -6.01 10.98 -20.70
CA ASP A 382 -7.38 11.27 -20.19
C ASP A 382 -7.82 10.34 -19.06
N ARG A 383 -7.34 9.09 -19.04
CA ARG A 383 -7.66 8.11 -17.99
C ARG A 383 -7.10 8.48 -16.61
N VAL A 384 -6.01 9.24 -16.55
CA VAL A 384 -5.43 9.73 -15.29
C VAL A 384 -6.41 10.63 -14.55
N VAL A 385 -7.15 11.46 -15.29
CA VAL A 385 -8.21 12.33 -14.76
C VAL A 385 -9.39 11.51 -14.21
N LYS A 386 -9.54 10.27 -14.66
CA LYS A 386 -10.57 9.33 -14.16
C LYS A 386 -10.04 8.42 -13.04
N GLY A 387 -8.76 8.53 -12.69
CA GLY A 387 -8.13 7.71 -11.65
C GLY A 387 -7.94 6.23 -12.01
N LEU A 388 -7.98 5.90 -13.30
CA LEU A 388 -7.91 4.51 -13.77
C LEU A 388 -6.56 4.25 -14.46
N PRO A 389 -5.79 3.25 -14.00
CA PRO A 389 -4.64 2.75 -14.75
C PRO A 389 -5.09 1.99 -16.01
N SER A 390 -4.14 1.59 -16.86
CA SER A 390 -4.45 0.88 -18.11
C SER A 390 -5.09 -0.50 -17.92
N GLY A 391 -5.02 -1.07 -16.73
CA GLY A 391 -5.34 -2.48 -16.48
C GLY A 391 -4.25 -3.45 -16.96
N PHE A 392 -3.24 -2.94 -17.67
CA PHE A 392 -2.06 -3.69 -18.06
C PHE A 392 -1.00 -3.56 -16.97
N ILE A 393 -0.54 -4.70 -16.45
CA ILE A 393 0.63 -4.79 -15.59
C ILE A 393 1.72 -5.44 -16.42
N PRO A 394 2.87 -4.78 -16.63
CA PRO A 394 4.01 -5.43 -17.26
C PRO A 394 4.44 -6.65 -16.46
N ASP A 395 4.85 -7.68 -17.16
CA ASP A 395 5.34 -8.94 -16.56
C ASP A 395 6.57 -8.74 -15.68
#